data_24f3e02a8b9319804f032b34931aff69
#
_entry.id   24f3e02a8b9319804f032b34931aff69
#
_cell.length_a   1.000
_cell.length_b   1.000
_cell.length_c   1.000
_cell.angle_alpha   90.00
_cell.angle_beta   90.00
_cell.angle_gamma   90.00
#
_symmetry.space_group_name_H-M   'P 1'
#
loop_
_entity.id
_entity.type
_entity.pdbx_description
1 polymer ?
#
loop_
_entity_poly.entity_id
_entity_poly.type
_entity_poly.pdbx_seq_one_letter_code
_entity_poly.pdbx_strand_id
1 'polypeptide(L)'
;MRLFFLFLLSFNLSAQQIARLRFDDNFSALKNDSLKKEAVDYLKEIRLGKESRLSIGGEWREQYQSYTHFNFGEVPSDFVTQSPYQLMHRTMLHANLELPYGFRVFTQLNSTARFFNPNPITGQLDQNVLSLHQLFVDIPLAKPFKLRVGKQEYSLGLERFVATREGPNTRTPFYGVNLKYQQKNLQWDAFVSHPIRIKPGVFDDEPTDEILGGFYANYRAQKRIQFEPYYFYFESDLREYQFKHGLEKRHTVGLRSFTSPGNWNYDIELAGQTGQFNDLSISAFMAVWDFNLALKKAFYVGFSGNYVPGDRSGSDTKLNTFNTLFARPPFGQTVALNITNTWNFSPYIRYQDFKKWLVTGRASFVTRESTADGIFTPNMTPARPILGKNQGSIAREICNIYAIDAQFFPTKHFSFQIELGYCDAGDYLKESGSGQNVHYYALRNVYRF
;
A
#
# COMPACT_ATOMS: atom_id res chain seq x y z
N MET A 1 14.11 -21.01 1.54
CA MET A 1 14.03 -20.58 2.94
C MET A 1 14.42 -19.09 3.05
N ARG A 2 13.54 -18.19 2.67
CA ARG A 2 13.64 -16.72 2.69
C ARG A 2 12.64 -16.24 1.66
N LEU A 3 11.37 -15.90 2.02
CA LEU A 3 10.58 -15.26 0.94
C LEU A 3 9.09 -15.09 1.26
N PHE A 4 8.75 -14.82 2.53
CA PHE A 4 7.50 -14.12 2.82
C PHE A 4 7.70 -12.61 2.85
N PHE A 5 8.94 -12.20 2.65
CA PHE A 5 9.40 -10.83 2.51
C PHE A 5 9.35 -10.33 1.06
N LEU A 6 8.70 -11.01 0.13
CA LEU A 6 8.74 -10.62 -1.28
C LEU A 6 7.76 -9.53 -1.69
N PHE A 7 7.05 -8.95 -0.75
CA PHE A 7 6.71 -7.54 -0.89
C PHE A 7 7.75 -6.62 -0.25
N LEU A 8 8.73 -7.18 0.49
CA LEU A 8 9.85 -6.46 1.14
C LEU A 8 11.18 -7.24 1.10
N LEU A 9 11.29 -8.37 0.39
CA LEU A 9 12.56 -9.10 0.30
C LEU A 9 13.15 -8.99 -1.10
N SER A 10 14.08 -8.18 -1.13
CA SER A 10 15.41 -8.30 -1.72
C SER A 10 15.93 -9.72 -1.77
N PHE A 11 16.13 -10.19 -3.00
CA PHE A 11 16.93 -11.36 -3.27
C PHE A 11 18.36 -11.16 -2.71
N ASN A 12 18.69 -11.84 -1.62
CA ASN A 12 20.08 -11.97 -1.21
C ASN A 12 20.81 -12.99 -2.10
N LEU A 13 21.20 -12.59 -3.30
CA LEU A 13 22.13 -13.31 -4.14
C LEU A 13 23.26 -12.41 -4.67
N SER A 14 23.23 -11.12 -4.31
CA SER A 14 24.35 -10.21 -4.49
C SER A 14 24.30 -9.17 -3.39
N ALA A 15 25.45 -8.63 -3.01
CA ALA A 15 25.54 -7.53 -2.05
C ALA A 15 24.94 -6.20 -2.59
N GLN A 16 24.18 -6.25 -3.68
CA GLN A 16 23.43 -5.15 -4.28
C GLN A 16 21.94 -5.43 -4.16
N GLN A 17 21.23 -4.54 -3.50
CA GLN A 17 19.82 -4.69 -3.26
C GLN A 17 19.06 -3.42 -3.65
N ILE A 18 18.19 -3.53 -4.66
CA ILE A 18 17.24 -2.49 -5.03
C ILE A 18 15.98 -2.69 -4.20
N ALA A 19 15.74 -1.78 -3.24
CA ALA A 19 14.62 -1.86 -2.32
C ALA A 19 13.36 -1.19 -2.91
N ARG A 20 12.19 -1.50 -2.37
CA ARG A 20 10.94 -0.83 -2.71
C ARG A 20 10.96 0.64 -2.29
N LEU A 21 11.35 0.91 -1.05
CA LEU A 21 11.69 2.25 -0.58
C LEU A 21 13.12 2.53 -0.99
N ARG A 22 13.32 3.38 -2.00
CA ARG A 22 14.62 3.58 -2.64
C ARG A 22 15.71 4.10 -1.69
N PHE A 23 15.33 4.73 -0.60
CA PHE A 23 16.26 5.12 0.45
C PHE A 23 16.80 3.93 1.29
N ASP A 24 16.22 2.74 1.15
CA ASP A 24 16.72 1.50 1.76
C ASP A 24 17.56 0.66 0.78
N ASP A 25 17.89 1.20 -0.38
CA ASP A 25 18.80 0.57 -1.33
C ASP A 25 20.14 0.29 -0.65
N ASN A 26 20.69 -0.90 -0.88
CA ASN A 26 21.99 -1.29 -0.35
C ASN A 26 22.98 -1.58 -1.48
N PHE A 27 23.89 -0.66 -1.69
CA PHE A 27 24.98 -0.77 -2.65
C PHE A 27 26.36 -0.84 -2.00
N SER A 28 26.44 -1.13 -0.70
CA SER A 28 27.68 -1.12 0.07
C SER A 28 28.82 -1.98 -0.50
N ALA A 29 28.47 -3.06 -1.22
CA ALA A 29 29.48 -3.87 -1.93
C ALA A 29 30.16 -3.10 -3.08
N LEU A 30 29.47 -2.17 -3.73
CA LEU A 30 30.01 -1.36 -4.82
C LEU A 30 30.99 -0.27 -4.33
N LYS A 31 31.25 -0.19 -3.02
CA LYS A 31 32.41 0.55 -2.48
C LYS A 31 33.74 0.00 -3.02
N ASN A 32 33.74 -1.27 -3.41
CA ASN A 32 34.82 -1.90 -4.15
C ASN A 32 34.54 -1.78 -5.66
N ASP A 33 35.31 -0.92 -6.34
CA ASP A 33 35.12 -0.64 -7.77
C ASP A 33 35.28 -1.88 -8.65
N SER A 34 36.05 -2.89 -8.21
CA SER A 34 36.22 -4.16 -8.95
C SER A 34 34.92 -4.98 -9.07
N LEU A 35 33.92 -4.68 -8.24
CA LEU A 35 32.61 -5.33 -8.26
C LEU A 35 31.60 -4.61 -9.16
N LYS A 36 31.93 -3.42 -9.69
CA LYS A 36 31.09 -2.67 -10.64
C LYS A 36 31.21 -3.33 -12.02
N LYS A 37 30.09 -3.87 -12.53
CA LYS A 37 30.04 -4.61 -13.79
C LYS A 37 29.15 -3.95 -14.84
N GLU A 38 28.14 -3.23 -14.41
CA GLU A 38 27.16 -2.57 -15.26
C GLU A 38 27.37 -1.07 -15.26
N ALA A 39 27.00 -0.37 -16.33
CA ALA A 39 27.14 1.09 -16.43
C ALA A 39 26.46 1.81 -15.24
N VAL A 40 25.30 1.32 -14.81
CA VAL A 40 24.53 1.89 -13.69
C VAL A 40 25.22 1.68 -12.33
N ASP A 41 26.13 0.70 -12.19
CA ASP A 41 26.88 0.48 -10.95
C ASP A 41 27.85 1.65 -10.67
N TYR A 42 28.31 2.38 -11.71
CA TYR A 42 29.16 3.55 -11.53
C TYR A 42 28.43 4.78 -10.98
N LEU A 43 27.10 4.75 -10.98
CA LEU A 43 26.26 5.77 -10.31
C LEU A 43 26.08 5.50 -8.82
N LYS A 44 26.67 4.41 -8.29
CA LYS A 44 26.56 3.99 -6.89
C LYS A 44 27.88 4.19 -6.17
N GLU A 45 27.78 4.56 -4.91
CA GLU A 45 28.93 4.70 -4.01
C GLU A 45 30.05 5.59 -4.58
N ILE A 46 29.66 6.66 -5.31
CA ILE A 46 30.59 7.66 -5.87
C ILE A 46 31.25 8.38 -4.71
N ARG A 47 32.59 8.39 -4.69
CA ARG A 47 33.36 9.09 -3.67
C ARG A 47 33.37 10.59 -3.89
N LEU A 48 32.92 11.37 -2.90
CA LEU A 48 32.95 12.83 -2.88
C LEU A 48 33.96 13.38 -1.86
N GLY A 49 35.00 12.63 -1.58
CA GLY A 49 36.01 12.93 -0.56
C GLY A 49 36.35 11.69 0.25
N LYS A 50 36.91 11.89 1.47
CA LYS A 50 37.36 10.77 2.28
C LYS A 50 36.21 9.94 2.85
N GLU A 51 35.14 10.58 3.29
CA GLU A 51 34.05 9.94 4.05
C GLU A 51 32.66 10.13 3.44
N SER A 52 32.51 10.97 2.41
CA SER A 52 31.23 11.24 1.77
C SER A 52 31.03 10.37 0.53
N ARG A 53 29.80 9.91 0.31
CA ARG A 53 29.41 9.08 -0.85
C ARG A 53 28.08 9.52 -1.41
N LEU A 54 27.99 9.47 -2.71
CA LEU A 54 26.77 9.76 -3.46
C LEU A 54 26.34 8.51 -4.25
N SER A 55 25.08 8.14 -4.11
CA SER A 55 24.44 7.14 -4.99
C SER A 55 23.28 7.78 -5.71
N ILE A 56 23.23 7.64 -7.04
CA ILE A 56 22.15 8.11 -7.89
C ILE A 56 21.41 6.90 -8.40
N GLY A 57 20.08 6.94 -8.39
CA GLY A 57 19.25 5.87 -8.92
C GLY A 57 17.91 6.37 -9.41
N GLY A 58 17.14 5.45 -9.96
CA GLY A 58 15.84 5.82 -10.50
C GLY A 58 14.93 4.63 -10.75
N GLU A 59 13.72 4.96 -11.16
CA GLU A 59 12.70 4.04 -11.62
C GLU A 59 12.02 4.63 -12.84
N TRP A 60 11.78 3.78 -13.82
CA TRP A 60 10.91 4.06 -14.95
C TRP A 60 9.83 2.98 -15.01
N ARG A 61 8.55 3.38 -15.07
CA ARG A 61 7.40 2.48 -15.09
C ARG A 61 6.44 2.87 -16.20
N GLU A 62 6.03 1.88 -16.98
CA GLU A 62 4.90 1.95 -17.89
C GLU A 62 3.84 0.99 -17.40
N GLN A 63 2.60 1.45 -17.31
CA GLN A 63 1.46 0.63 -16.94
C GLN A 63 0.27 0.94 -17.83
N TYR A 64 -0.15 -0.06 -18.60
CA TYR A 64 -1.45 -0.04 -19.25
C TYR A 64 -2.47 -0.69 -18.34
N GLN A 65 -3.66 -0.11 -18.21
CA GLN A 65 -4.79 -0.72 -17.53
C GLN A 65 -6.10 -0.41 -18.25
N SER A 66 -7.05 -1.35 -18.14
CA SER A 66 -8.36 -1.26 -18.77
C SER A 66 -9.41 -1.91 -17.88
N TYR A 67 -10.59 -1.30 -17.85
CA TYR A 67 -11.78 -1.81 -17.18
C TYR A 67 -12.93 -1.95 -18.15
N THR A 68 -13.80 -2.95 -17.90
CA THR A 68 -15.21 -2.86 -18.32
C THR A 68 -16.04 -2.52 -17.07
N HIS A 69 -16.98 -1.61 -17.19
CA HIS A 69 -17.86 -1.19 -16.09
C HIS A 69 -17.10 -0.83 -14.80
N PHE A 70 -16.12 0.10 -14.90
CA PHE A 70 -15.41 0.61 -13.74
C PHE A 70 -16.35 0.97 -12.60
N ASN A 71 -15.97 0.65 -11.36
CA ASN A 71 -16.80 0.83 -10.17
C ASN A 71 -18.22 0.23 -10.30
N PHE A 72 -18.30 -0.97 -10.89
CA PHE A 72 -19.57 -1.71 -11.12
C PHE A 72 -20.58 -0.96 -12.02
N GLY A 73 -20.08 -0.10 -12.92
CA GLY A 73 -20.88 0.74 -13.81
C GLY A 73 -21.37 2.06 -13.18
N GLU A 74 -21.01 2.35 -11.94
CA GLU A 74 -21.31 3.60 -11.27
C GLU A 74 -20.11 4.54 -11.34
N VAL A 75 -20.08 5.35 -12.36
CA VAL A 75 -19.06 6.39 -12.56
C VAL A 75 -19.67 7.78 -12.40
N PRO A 76 -18.87 8.79 -12.02
CA PRO A 76 -19.33 10.18 -12.03
C PRO A 76 -19.95 10.57 -13.37
N SER A 77 -20.92 11.47 -13.36
CA SER A 77 -21.68 11.85 -14.55
C SER A 77 -20.85 12.56 -15.63
N ASP A 78 -19.69 13.11 -15.25
CA ASP A 78 -18.70 13.72 -16.13
C ASP A 78 -17.73 12.73 -16.76
N PHE A 79 -17.79 11.45 -16.40
CA PHE A 79 -16.99 10.43 -17.04
C PHE A 79 -17.46 10.14 -18.46
N VAL A 80 -16.54 10.15 -19.40
CA VAL A 80 -16.82 9.91 -20.83
C VAL A 80 -17.24 8.46 -21.09
N THR A 81 -16.80 7.51 -20.24
CA THR A 81 -17.08 6.08 -20.43
C THR A 81 -17.11 5.33 -19.10
N GLN A 82 -17.96 4.31 -19.02
CA GLN A 82 -17.94 3.33 -17.92
C GLN A 82 -16.81 2.28 -18.07
N SER A 83 -16.17 2.24 -19.23
CA SER A 83 -15.10 1.28 -19.55
C SER A 83 -13.77 2.00 -19.86
N PRO A 84 -13.17 2.68 -18.86
CA PRO A 84 -11.97 3.46 -19.07
C PRO A 84 -10.75 2.56 -19.31
N TYR A 85 -9.85 3.04 -20.13
CA TYR A 85 -8.51 2.48 -20.29
C TYR A 85 -7.49 3.62 -20.30
N GLN A 86 -6.28 3.35 -19.79
CA GLN A 86 -5.23 4.36 -19.74
C GLN A 86 -3.84 3.74 -19.78
N LEU A 87 -2.90 4.48 -20.35
CA LEU A 87 -1.48 4.24 -20.20
C LEU A 87 -0.92 5.23 -19.18
N MET A 88 -0.22 4.73 -18.20
CA MET A 88 0.40 5.51 -17.15
C MET A 88 1.91 5.41 -17.25
N HIS A 89 2.56 6.56 -17.25
CA HIS A 89 4.02 6.70 -17.22
C HIS A 89 4.46 7.26 -15.88
N ARG A 90 5.50 6.67 -15.27
CA ARG A 90 6.15 7.20 -14.08
C ARG A 90 7.67 7.16 -14.21
N THR A 91 8.31 8.29 -13.99
CA THR A 91 9.75 8.41 -13.83
C THR A 91 10.08 8.96 -12.45
N MET A 92 10.96 8.26 -11.73
CA MET A 92 11.49 8.74 -10.44
C MET A 92 13.01 8.73 -10.50
N LEU A 93 13.63 9.82 -10.07
CA LEU A 93 15.09 9.96 -9.95
C LEU A 93 15.44 10.33 -8.51
N HIS A 94 16.44 9.68 -7.92
CA HIS A 94 16.86 9.98 -6.57
C HIS A 94 18.38 10.10 -6.44
N ALA A 95 18.78 10.86 -5.43
CA ALA A 95 20.15 10.96 -4.96
C ALA A 95 20.20 10.67 -3.45
N ASN A 96 21.08 9.80 -3.05
CA ASN A 96 21.38 9.45 -1.66
C ASN A 96 22.79 9.90 -1.33
N LEU A 97 22.92 10.92 -0.50
CA LEU A 97 24.21 11.48 -0.07
C LEU A 97 24.50 11.05 1.38
N GLU A 98 25.46 10.17 1.55
CA GLU A 98 26.01 9.80 2.84
C GLU A 98 27.15 10.75 3.20
N LEU A 99 27.09 11.30 4.41
CA LEU A 99 28.02 12.30 4.95
C LEU A 99 28.78 11.73 6.17
N PRO A 100 29.86 12.37 6.59
CA PRO A 100 30.59 11.98 7.81
C PRO A 100 29.66 11.87 9.02
N TYR A 101 30.11 11.13 10.02
CA TYR A 101 29.40 10.89 11.29
C TYR A 101 28.02 10.21 11.15
N GLY A 102 27.68 9.68 9.96
CA GLY A 102 26.42 8.96 9.71
C GLY A 102 25.25 9.84 9.34
N PHE A 103 25.44 11.12 9.05
CA PHE A 103 24.42 11.97 8.44
C PHE A 103 24.12 11.49 7.02
N ARG A 104 22.88 11.67 6.60
CA ARG A 104 22.43 11.33 5.25
C ARG A 104 21.40 12.33 4.76
N VAL A 105 21.49 12.71 3.49
CA VAL A 105 20.47 13.47 2.78
C VAL A 105 19.95 12.60 1.64
N PHE A 106 18.65 12.43 1.56
CA PHE A 106 17.99 11.73 0.45
C PHE A 106 17.02 12.67 -0.25
N THR A 107 17.08 12.71 -1.57
CA THR A 107 16.13 13.46 -2.40
C THR A 107 15.63 12.58 -3.54
N GLN A 108 14.36 12.75 -3.90
CA GLN A 108 13.74 12.03 -5.01
C GLN A 108 12.75 12.95 -5.75
N LEU A 109 12.93 13.06 -7.04
CA LEU A 109 11.99 13.68 -7.96
C LEU A 109 11.04 12.62 -8.52
N ASN A 110 9.81 13.01 -8.80
CA ASN A 110 8.79 12.20 -9.44
C ASN A 110 8.14 12.97 -10.58
N SER A 111 7.92 12.30 -11.70
CA SER A 111 7.14 12.78 -12.82
C SER A 111 6.19 11.66 -13.27
N THR A 112 4.90 11.97 -13.32
CA THR A 112 3.88 11.02 -13.77
C THR A 112 2.94 11.65 -14.76
N ALA A 113 2.57 10.87 -15.79
CA ALA A 113 1.62 11.24 -16.81
C ALA A 113 0.65 10.10 -17.08
N ARG A 114 -0.53 10.43 -17.56
CA ARG A 114 -1.51 9.47 -18.08
C ARG A 114 -1.94 9.84 -19.49
N PHE A 115 -2.27 8.85 -20.28
CA PHE A 115 -2.65 8.99 -21.69
C PHE A 115 -3.92 8.17 -21.96
N PHE A 116 -4.68 8.57 -22.97
CA PHE A 116 -5.85 7.90 -23.54
C PHE A 116 -7.13 7.95 -22.71
N ASN A 117 -7.11 8.45 -21.48
CA ASN A 117 -8.31 8.60 -20.66
C ASN A 117 -8.43 10.04 -20.17
N PRO A 118 -9.50 10.77 -20.53
CA PRO A 118 -9.73 12.11 -20.02
C PRO A 118 -10.11 12.12 -18.52
N ASN A 119 -10.66 11.00 -18.01
CA ASN A 119 -11.12 10.89 -16.63
C ASN A 119 -10.12 10.08 -15.79
N PRO A 120 -9.61 10.61 -14.68
CA PRO A 120 -8.67 9.88 -13.83
C PRO A 120 -9.37 8.73 -13.10
N ILE A 121 -8.80 7.51 -13.20
CA ILE A 121 -9.31 6.31 -12.51
C ILE A 121 -9.05 6.41 -11.00
N THR A 122 -7.86 6.87 -10.61
CA THR A 122 -7.47 7.07 -9.20
C THR A 122 -7.37 8.53 -8.80
N GLY A 123 -8.15 9.40 -9.45
CA GLY A 123 -8.21 10.82 -9.15
C GLY A 123 -6.87 11.54 -9.36
N GLN A 124 -6.49 12.38 -8.41
CA GLN A 124 -5.25 13.17 -8.48
C GLN A 124 -3.98 12.32 -8.49
N LEU A 125 -4.05 11.04 -8.08
CA LEU A 125 -2.88 10.16 -8.06
C LEU A 125 -2.46 9.65 -9.44
N ASP A 126 -3.22 9.91 -10.49
CA ASP A 126 -2.88 9.46 -11.85
C ASP A 126 -1.89 10.37 -12.57
N GLN A 127 -1.78 11.63 -12.17
CA GLN A 127 -0.93 12.62 -12.82
C GLN A 127 -0.26 13.57 -11.83
N ASN A 128 1.04 13.81 -12.02
CA ASN A 128 1.84 14.81 -11.34
C ASN A 128 3.04 15.11 -12.25
N VAL A 129 3.02 16.26 -12.92
CA VAL A 129 3.98 16.56 -14.00
C VAL A 129 5.42 16.54 -13.49
N LEU A 130 5.67 17.16 -12.34
CA LEU A 130 6.97 17.10 -11.68
C LEU A 130 6.84 17.49 -10.21
N SER A 131 7.32 16.65 -9.31
CA SER A 131 7.32 16.96 -7.88
C SER A 131 8.61 16.56 -7.18
N LEU A 132 8.90 17.26 -6.09
CA LEU A 132 9.86 16.82 -5.10
C LEU A 132 9.14 15.79 -4.22
N HIS A 133 9.27 14.52 -4.61
CA HIS A 133 8.53 13.42 -3.99
C HIS A 133 9.03 13.09 -2.58
N GLN A 134 10.35 13.05 -2.41
CA GLN A 134 10.98 12.89 -1.11
C GLN A 134 12.15 13.89 -0.96
N LEU A 135 12.28 14.45 0.23
CA LEU A 135 13.45 15.19 0.68
C LEU A 135 13.54 15.09 2.19
N PHE A 136 14.51 14.36 2.70
CA PHE A 136 14.71 14.24 4.14
C PHE A 136 16.18 14.18 4.52
N VAL A 137 16.43 14.46 5.78
CA VAL A 137 17.72 14.30 6.43
C VAL A 137 17.62 13.24 7.52
N ASP A 138 18.54 12.28 7.52
CA ASP A 138 18.77 11.38 8.63
C ASP A 138 19.87 11.95 9.51
N ILE A 139 19.56 12.20 10.76
CA ILE A 139 20.44 12.74 11.80
C ILE A 139 20.78 11.60 12.76
N PRO A 140 22.02 11.14 12.81
CA PRO A 140 22.43 10.13 13.79
C PRO A 140 22.36 10.72 15.20
N LEU A 141 21.74 9.99 16.09
CA LEU A 141 21.76 10.25 17.53
C LEU A 141 22.71 9.26 18.21
N ALA A 142 22.66 9.17 19.53
CA ALA A 142 23.36 8.08 20.22
C ALA A 142 22.85 6.72 19.68
N LYS A 143 23.78 5.83 19.28
CA LYS A 143 23.39 4.49 18.80
C LYS A 143 22.51 3.78 19.81
N PRO A 144 21.41 3.12 19.40
CA PRO A 144 21.03 2.78 18.01
C PRO A 144 19.94 3.70 17.39
N PHE A 145 19.86 4.95 17.77
CA PHE A 145 18.81 5.88 17.37
C PHE A 145 19.23 6.73 16.17
N LYS A 146 18.24 7.05 15.32
CA LYS A 146 18.34 7.98 14.20
C LYS A 146 17.07 8.80 14.09
N LEU A 147 17.18 10.10 13.90
CA LEU A 147 16.08 10.99 13.64
C LEU A 147 16.01 11.29 12.14
N ARG A 148 14.85 11.06 11.52
CA ARG A 148 14.58 11.49 10.14
C ARG A 148 13.61 12.66 10.15
N VAL A 149 13.93 13.71 9.40
CA VAL A 149 13.10 14.90 9.28
C VAL A 149 12.92 15.24 7.81
N GLY A 150 11.68 15.46 7.37
CA GLY A 150 11.35 15.89 6.02
C GLY A 150 10.23 15.11 5.35
N LYS A 151 10.15 15.24 4.01
CA LYS A 151 9.16 14.58 3.15
C LYS A 151 9.66 13.16 2.81
N GLN A 152 8.92 12.14 3.20
CA GLN A 152 9.33 10.73 3.11
C GLN A 152 8.16 9.80 2.82
N GLU A 153 8.43 8.63 2.28
CA GLU A 153 7.46 7.53 2.18
C GLU A 153 7.46 6.66 3.43
N TYR A 154 6.30 6.10 3.77
CA TYR A 154 6.15 5.03 4.76
C TYR A 154 5.61 3.76 4.10
N SER A 155 6.12 2.62 4.55
CA SER A 155 5.60 1.29 4.23
C SER A 155 5.71 0.44 5.49
N LEU A 156 4.60 0.28 6.20
CA LEU A 156 4.57 -0.40 7.50
C LEU A 156 3.88 -1.77 7.37
N GLY A 157 4.56 -2.80 7.81
CA GLY A 157 4.08 -4.18 7.78
C GLY A 157 3.67 -4.64 6.38
N LEU A 158 2.44 -5.16 6.24
CA LEU A 158 1.83 -5.50 4.95
C LEU A 158 1.04 -4.34 4.32
N GLU A 159 1.26 -3.12 4.78
CA GLU A 159 0.60 -1.92 4.28
C GLU A 159 -0.93 -1.95 4.42
N ARG A 160 -1.42 -2.57 5.49
CA ARG A 160 -2.86 -2.59 5.80
C ARG A 160 -3.35 -1.28 6.42
N PHE A 161 -2.43 -0.42 6.89
CA PHE A 161 -2.72 0.90 7.44
C PHE A 161 -1.92 2.02 6.78
N VAL A 162 -0.61 1.84 6.58
CA VAL A 162 0.26 2.88 6.03
C VAL A 162 1.06 2.28 4.87
N ALA A 163 0.74 2.74 3.67
CA ALA A 163 1.21 2.20 2.41
C ALA A 163 1.86 3.26 1.52
N THR A 164 2.82 2.84 0.70
CA THR A 164 3.32 3.65 -0.42
C THR A 164 2.31 3.81 -1.54
N ARG A 165 1.27 2.96 -1.59
CA ARG A 165 0.24 2.93 -2.65
C ARG A 165 0.83 2.77 -4.04
N GLU A 166 1.49 1.65 -4.28
CA GLU A 166 2.17 1.36 -5.55
C GLU A 166 1.22 1.20 -6.76
N GLY A 167 -0.06 0.90 -6.54
CA GLY A 167 -1.06 0.70 -7.61
C GLY A 167 -1.31 1.96 -8.45
N PRO A 168 -1.63 3.12 -7.86
CA PRO A 168 -1.76 4.39 -8.55
C PRO A 168 -0.47 4.83 -9.24
N ASN A 169 -0.56 5.82 -10.12
CA ASN A 169 0.61 6.32 -10.83
C ASN A 169 1.56 7.09 -9.91
N THR A 170 1.04 7.92 -9.02
CA THR A 170 1.81 8.66 -8.01
C THR A 170 1.63 8.02 -6.64
N ARG A 171 2.74 7.78 -5.94
CA ARG A 171 2.73 7.32 -4.54
C ARG A 171 2.41 8.49 -3.61
N THR A 172 1.97 8.20 -2.39
CA THR A 172 1.67 9.22 -1.39
C THR A 172 2.80 9.34 -0.38
N PRO A 173 3.57 10.42 -0.38
CA PRO A 173 4.57 10.71 0.65
C PRO A 173 3.93 11.46 1.82
N PHE A 174 4.70 11.58 2.91
CA PHE A 174 4.31 12.26 4.15
C PHE A 174 5.40 13.26 4.54
N TYR A 175 5.03 14.40 5.08
CA TYR A 175 5.95 15.39 5.63
C TYR A 175 5.92 15.33 7.16
N GLY A 176 7.07 15.10 7.78
CA GLY A 176 7.11 14.95 9.23
C GLY A 176 8.45 14.52 9.80
N VAL A 177 8.36 13.98 11.01
CA VAL A 177 9.52 13.54 11.81
C VAL A 177 9.34 12.08 12.16
N ASN A 178 10.43 11.30 12.08
CA ASN A 178 10.44 9.89 12.40
C ASN A 178 11.69 9.53 13.22
N LEU A 179 11.50 9.15 14.48
CA LEU A 179 12.55 8.58 15.32
C LEU A 179 12.62 7.07 15.05
N LYS A 180 13.77 6.62 14.60
CA LYS A 180 14.04 5.23 14.23
C LYS A 180 14.99 4.57 15.21
N TYR A 181 14.67 3.34 15.57
CA TYR A 181 15.53 2.47 16.37
C TYR A 181 15.81 1.18 15.61
N GLN A 182 17.05 0.75 15.54
CA GLN A 182 17.41 -0.45 14.80
C GLN A 182 18.49 -1.25 15.54
N GLN A 183 18.08 -2.41 16.04
CA GLN A 183 18.96 -3.46 16.53
C GLN A 183 18.62 -4.80 15.89
N LYS A 184 19.47 -5.82 16.14
CA LYS A 184 19.41 -7.11 15.46
C LYS A 184 18.00 -7.76 15.42
N ASN A 185 17.31 -7.75 16.54
CA ASN A 185 16.02 -8.43 16.70
C ASN A 185 14.84 -7.48 16.92
N LEU A 186 15.10 -6.18 17.08
CA LEU A 186 14.07 -5.18 17.34
C LEU A 186 14.34 -3.94 16.49
N GLN A 187 13.36 -3.55 15.72
CA GLN A 187 13.33 -2.29 14.97
C GLN A 187 12.03 -1.60 15.28
N TRP A 188 12.04 -0.29 15.39
CA TRP A 188 10.82 0.48 15.51
C TRP A 188 10.95 1.89 14.96
N ASP A 189 9.82 2.43 14.59
CA ASP A 189 9.60 3.78 14.11
C ASP A 189 8.57 4.46 15.03
N ALA A 190 8.87 5.70 15.48
CA ALA A 190 7.92 6.58 16.16
C ALA A 190 7.85 7.88 15.38
N PHE A 191 6.67 8.25 14.87
CA PHE A 191 6.56 9.35 13.92
C PHE A 191 5.31 10.20 14.12
N VAL A 192 5.40 11.44 13.63
CA VAL A 192 4.28 12.36 13.43
C VAL A 192 4.45 13.00 12.05
N SER A 193 3.39 13.00 11.25
CA SER A 193 3.45 13.46 9.88
C SER A 193 2.10 13.93 9.33
N HIS A 194 2.17 14.73 8.29
CA HIS A 194 1.05 15.15 7.45
C HIS A 194 1.12 14.43 6.11
N PRO A 195 0.06 13.77 5.65
CA PRO A 195 -0.02 13.28 4.27
C PRO A 195 0.13 14.41 3.27
N ILE A 196 0.72 14.11 2.12
CA ILE A 196 0.84 15.10 1.05
C ILE A 196 -0.33 14.95 0.08
N ARG A 197 -1.01 16.05 -0.19
CA ARG A 197 -1.98 16.17 -1.29
C ARG A 197 -1.22 16.28 -2.59
N ILE A 198 -1.38 15.28 -3.45
CA ILE A 198 -0.80 15.27 -4.79
C ILE A 198 -1.62 16.18 -5.69
N LYS A 199 -0.95 17.02 -6.46
CA LYS A 199 -1.53 17.92 -7.45
C LYS A 199 -0.94 17.64 -8.84
N PRO A 200 -1.64 17.97 -9.93
CA PRO A 200 -1.22 17.59 -11.27
C PRO A 200 -0.10 18.43 -11.87
N GLY A 201 0.28 19.54 -11.24
CA GLY A 201 1.19 20.55 -11.80
C GLY A 201 2.68 20.29 -11.53
N VAL A 202 3.42 21.36 -11.36
CA VAL A 202 4.88 21.36 -11.16
C VAL A 202 5.21 21.95 -9.79
N PHE A 203 5.75 21.14 -8.88
CA PHE A 203 6.10 21.50 -7.49
C PHE A 203 4.95 22.13 -6.71
N ASP A 204 3.72 21.71 -6.97
CA ASP A 204 2.49 22.25 -6.38
C ASP A 204 1.87 21.33 -5.30
N ASP A 205 2.48 20.19 -5.02
CA ASP A 205 2.10 19.28 -3.92
C ASP A 205 2.22 20.00 -2.57
N GLU A 206 1.24 19.81 -1.68
CA GLU A 206 1.19 20.44 -0.36
C GLU A 206 0.84 19.44 0.75
N PRO A 207 1.31 19.66 2.00
CA PRO A 207 0.80 18.92 3.15
C PRO A 207 -0.70 19.16 3.33
N THR A 208 -1.40 18.14 3.78
CA THR A 208 -2.80 18.27 4.25
C THR A 208 -2.82 18.68 5.73
N ASP A 209 -4.00 19.10 6.21
CA ASP A 209 -4.22 19.33 7.65
C ASP A 209 -4.43 18.03 8.43
N GLU A 210 -4.53 16.90 7.75
CA GLU A 210 -4.61 15.58 8.39
C GLU A 210 -3.31 15.27 9.16
N ILE A 211 -3.44 14.65 10.33
CA ILE A 211 -2.31 14.23 11.15
C ILE A 211 -2.30 12.70 11.24
N LEU A 212 -1.16 12.11 10.92
CA LEU A 212 -0.87 10.72 11.18
C LEU A 212 0.35 10.62 12.10
N GLY A 213 0.13 10.18 13.33
CA GLY A 213 1.19 9.85 14.28
C GLY A 213 1.19 8.38 14.62
N GLY A 214 2.31 7.84 15.08
CA GLY A 214 2.31 6.44 15.46
C GLY A 214 3.63 5.89 15.95
N PHE A 215 3.51 4.67 16.44
CA PHE A 215 4.61 3.79 16.79
C PHE A 215 4.38 2.45 16.10
N TYR A 216 5.40 1.95 15.42
CA TYR A 216 5.37 0.64 14.75
C TYR A 216 6.67 -0.10 15.04
N ALA A 217 6.59 -1.31 15.58
CA ALA A 217 7.76 -2.12 15.86
C ALA A 217 7.73 -3.45 15.13
N ASN A 218 8.91 -3.97 14.79
CA ASN A 218 9.13 -5.35 14.34
C ASN A 218 10.06 -6.03 15.35
N TYR A 219 9.57 -7.06 16.00
CA TYR A 219 10.31 -7.87 16.95
C TYR A 219 10.42 -9.31 16.48
N ARG A 220 11.64 -9.77 16.24
CA ARG A 220 11.93 -11.16 15.93
C ARG A 220 12.11 -11.95 17.22
N ALA A 221 11.04 -12.56 17.71
CA ALA A 221 11.05 -13.32 18.95
C ALA A 221 11.84 -14.63 18.83
N GLN A 222 11.70 -15.31 17.68
CA GLN A 222 12.37 -16.57 17.38
C GLN A 222 12.84 -16.57 15.91
N LYS A 223 13.61 -17.59 15.52
CA LYS A 223 14.15 -17.70 14.15
C LYS A 223 13.06 -17.56 13.05
N ARG A 224 11.83 -17.98 13.33
CA ARG A 224 10.71 -17.98 12.38
C ARG A 224 9.55 -17.08 12.77
N ILE A 225 9.36 -16.73 14.04
CA ILE A 225 8.19 -16.00 14.54
C ILE A 225 8.56 -14.53 14.75
N GLN A 226 7.75 -13.65 14.20
CA GLN A 226 7.87 -12.21 14.31
C GLN A 226 6.57 -11.61 14.81
N PHE A 227 6.68 -10.52 15.56
CA PHE A 227 5.59 -9.72 16.06
C PHE A 227 5.76 -8.27 15.66
N GLU A 228 4.67 -7.64 15.25
CA GLU A 228 4.64 -6.23 14.92
C GLU A 228 3.51 -5.55 15.73
N PRO A 229 3.79 -5.14 16.99
CA PRO A 229 2.89 -4.28 17.73
C PRO A 229 2.94 -2.87 17.17
N TYR A 230 1.79 -2.19 17.15
CA TYR A 230 1.69 -0.82 16.70
C TYR A 230 0.59 -0.04 17.40
N TYR A 231 0.77 1.28 17.35
CA TYR A 231 -0.21 2.28 17.73
C TYR A 231 -0.21 3.37 16.67
N PHE A 232 -1.41 3.82 16.23
CA PHE A 232 -1.56 4.99 15.37
C PHE A 232 -2.57 5.96 15.98
N TYR A 233 -2.28 7.24 15.84
CA TYR A 233 -3.19 8.35 16.00
C TYR A 233 -3.48 8.97 14.63
N PHE A 234 -4.74 9.21 14.35
CA PHE A 234 -5.19 9.83 13.12
C PHE A 234 -6.19 10.94 13.44
N GLU A 235 -6.00 12.11 12.81
CA GLU A 235 -6.91 13.24 12.88
C GLU A 235 -7.18 13.77 11.48
N SER A 236 -8.46 14.00 11.14
CA SER A 236 -8.89 14.48 9.83
C SER A 236 -10.28 15.10 9.94
N ASP A 237 -10.50 16.21 9.26
CA ASP A 237 -11.81 16.85 9.06
C ASP A 237 -12.45 16.48 7.72
N LEU A 238 -11.79 15.66 6.91
CA LEU A 238 -12.18 15.27 5.55
C LEU A 238 -13.00 13.96 5.50
N ARG A 239 -13.32 13.36 6.66
CA ARG A 239 -13.99 12.05 6.68
C ARG A 239 -15.50 12.17 6.59
N GLU A 240 -16.09 11.16 5.95
CA GLU A 240 -17.53 11.01 5.82
C GLU A 240 -17.97 9.63 6.25
N TYR A 241 -18.85 9.58 7.23
CA TYR A 241 -19.55 8.37 7.67
C TYR A 241 -21.03 8.68 7.80
N GLN A 242 -21.87 7.73 7.39
CA GLN A 242 -23.34 7.87 7.49
C GLN A 242 -23.85 9.19 6.89
N PHE A 243 -23.28 9.62 5.73
CA PHE A 243 -23.61 10.90 5.05
C PHE A 243 -23.31 12.17 5.86
N LYS A 244 -22.51 12.07 6.89
CA LYS A 244 -22.07 13.21 7.70
C LYS A 244 -20.58 13.42 7.49
N HIS A 245 -20.21 14.64 7.14
CA HIS A 245 -18.82 15.09 7.18
C HIS A 245 -18.46 15.53 8.59
N GLY A 246 -17.20 15.35 8.98
CA GLY A 246 -16.81 15.81 10.29
C GLY A 246 -15.38 15.49 10.71
N LEU A 247 -15.07 16.04 11.88
CA LEU A 247 -13.78 15.85 12.53
C LEU A 247 -13.68 14.44 13.11
N GLU A 248 -12.72 13.68 12.65
CA GLU A 248 -12.35 12.37 13.19
C GLU A 248 -11.06 12.49 14.01
N LYS A 249 -11.08 11.97 15.24
CA LYS A 249 -9.89 11.71 16.06
C LYS A 249 -9.91 10.24 16.46
N ARG A 250 -8.96 9.48 15.93
CA ARG A 250 -8.96 8.03 16.03
C ARG A 250 -7.63 7.49 16.55
N HIS A 251 -7.72 6.60 17.53
CA HIS A 251 -6.62 5.81 18.04
C HIS A 251 -6.77 4.37 17.53
N THR A 252 -5.69 3.79 17.03
CA THR A 252 -5.64 2.40 16.57
C THR A 252 -4.53 1.68 17.31
N VAL A 253 -4.85 0.57 17.98
CA VAL A 253 -3.88 -0.33 18.60
C VAL A 253 -3.98 -1.68 17.91
N GLY A 254 -2.86 -2.28 17.55
CA GLY A 254 -2.87 -3.59 16.90
C GLY A 254 -1.61 -4.38 17.09
N LEU A 255 -1.73 -5.64 16.72
CA LEU A 255 -0.65 -6.62 16.74
C LEU A 255 -0.76 -7.51 15.52
N ARG A 256 0.30 -7.60 14.76
CA ARG A 256 0.51 -8.60 13.72
C ARG A 256 1.50 -9.65 14.19
N SER A 257 1.17 -10.92 14.00
CA SER A 257 2.08 -12.05 14.20
C SER A 257 2.20 -12.84 12.90
N PHE A 258 3.42 -13.19 12.51
CA PHE A 258 3.64 -13.94 11.28
C PHE A 258 4.90 -14.80 11.36
N THR A 259 4.95 -15.81 10.47
CA THR A 259 6.11 -16.67 10.35
C THR A 259 6.99 -16.30 9.17
N SER A 260 8.31 -16.46 9.33
CA SER A 260 9.22 -16.53 8.18
C SER A 260 8.94 -17.79 7.36
N PRO A 261 9.23 -17.79 6.04
CA PRO A 261 8.87 -18.88 5.16
C PRO A 261 9.33 -20.26 5.62
N GLY A 262 8.41 -21.22 5.53
CA GLY A 262 8.59 -22.61 5.83
C GLY A 262 7.54 -23.46 5.12
N ASN A 263 7.39 -24.72 5.52
CA ASN A 263 6.41 -25.61 4.90
C ASN A 263 4.98 -25.11 5.12
N TRP A 264 4.69 -24.60 6.32
CA TRP A 264 3.45 -23.89 6.61
C TRP A 264 3.76 -22.50 7.15
N ASN A 265 2.94 -21.55 6.83
CA ASN A 265 3.10 -20.15 7.21
C ASN A 265 1.75 -19.56 7.61
N TYR A 266 1.80 -18.63 8.53
CA TYR A 266 0.66 -17.81 8.90
C TYR A 266 1.05 -16.33 8.96
N ASP A 267 0.05 -15.49 8.81
CA ASP A 267 0.07 -14.06 9.05
C ASP A 267 -1.30 -13.67 9.64
N ILE A 268 -1.31 -13.21 10.86
CA ILE A 268 -2.53 -12.83 11.58
C ILE A 268 -2.33 -11.42 12.10
N GLU A 269 -3.32 -10.56 11.89
CA GLU A 269 -3.31 -9.19 12.39
C GLU A 269 -4.66 -8.85 13.02
N LEU A 270 -4.59 -8.34 14.25
CA LEU A 270 -5.73 -7.87 15.02
C LEU A 270 -5.53 -6.40 15.34
N ALA A 271 -6.58 -5.59 15.20
CA ALA A 271 -6.57 -4.18 15.59
C ALA A 271 -7.89 -3.75 16.20
N GLY A 272 -7.82 -2.86 17.17
CA GLY A 272 -8.95 -2.16 17.75
C GLY A 272 -8.83 -0.66 17.56
N GLN A 273 -9.95 0.02 17.40
CA GLN A 273 -10.02 1.47 17.22
C GLN A 273 -10.98 2.10 18.21
N THR A 274 -10.56 3.25 18.74
CA THR A 274 -11.38 4.11 19.63
C THR A 274 -11.13 5.58 19.30
N GLY A 275 -12.02 6.46 19.75
CA GLY A 275 -11.91 7.89 19.52
C GLY A 275 -13.25 8.57 19.35
N GLN A 276 -13.31 9.61 18.54
CA GLN A 276 -14.51 10.38 18.26
C GLN A 276 -14.59 10.75 16.77
N PHE A 277 -15.80 10.76 16.24
CA PHE A 277 -16.18 11.36 14.97
C PHE A 277 -17.37 12.29 15.22
N ASN A 278 -17.12 13.60 15.21
CA ASN A 278 -18.08 14.58 15.73
C ASN A 278 -18.55 14.17 17.15
N ASP A 279 -19.86 13.98 17.33
CA ASP A 279 -20.47 13.58 18.58
C ASP A 279 -20.53 12.04 18.79
N LEU A 280 -20.09 11.26 17.79
CA LEU A 280 -20.12 9.79 17.86
C LEU A 280 -18.84 9.24 18.46
N SER A 281 -18.96 8.32 19.43
CA SER A 281 -17.81 7.59 19.98
C SER A 281 -17.43 6.44 19.03
N ILE A 282 -16.14 6.35 18.69
CA ILE A 282 -15.60 5.30 17.82
C ILE A 282 -15.33 4.04 18.66
N SER A 283 -15.82 2.88 18.16
CA SER A 283 -15.51 1.56 18.72
C SER A 283 -15.54 0.53 17.59
N ALA A 284 -14.37 0.24 17.01
CA ALA A 284 -14.27 -0.65 15.84
C ALA A 284 -13.12 -1.64 16.04
N PHE A 285 -13.18 -2.77 15.32
CA PHE A 285 -12.09 -3.75 15.32
C PHE A 285 -11.90 -4.41 13.97
N MET A 286 -10.76 -5.06 13.79
CA MET A 286 -10.35 -5.77 12.59
C MET A 286 -9.64 -7.06 12.98
N ALA A 287 -9.97 -8.14 12.27
CA ALA A 287 -9.20 -9.38 12.25
C ALA A 287 -8.90 -9.75 10.79
N VAL A 288 -7.62 -9.96 10.47
CA VAL A 288 -7.15 -10.37 9.13
C VAL A 288 -6.21 -11.54 9.28
N TRP A 289 -6.29 -12.50 8.37
CA TRP A 289 -5.45 -13.70 8.39
C TRP A 289 -5.04 -14.14 6.99
N ASP A 290 -3.91 -14.82 6.90
CA ASP A 290 -3.42 -15.57 5.74
C ASP A 290 -2.73 -16.83 6.23
N PHE A 291 -3.11 -17.97 5.69
CA PHE A 291 -2.48 -19.25 5.97
C PHE A 291 -2.08 -19.92 4.67
N ASN A 292 -0.88 -20.50 4.61
CA ASN A 292 -0.46 -21.23 3.44
C ASN A 292 0.48 -22.39 3.76
N LEU A 293 0.42 -23.38 2.88
CA LEU A 293 1.21 -24.60 2.90
C LEU A 293 2.01 -24.73 1.60
N ALA A 294 3.30 -25.01 1.74
CA ALA A 294 4.14 -25.39 0.62
C ALA A 294 3.88 -26.86 0.23
N LEU A 295 3.32 -27.10 -0.93
CA LEU A 295 3.12 -28.44 -1.49
C LEU A 295 4.42 -29.01 -2.06
N LYS A 296 5.20 -28.16 -2.74
CA LYS A 296 6.53 -28.43 -3.32
C LYS A 296 7.35 -27.14 -3.21
N LYS A 297 8.66 -27.20 -3.56
CA LYS A 297 9.59 -26.08 -3.44
C LYS A 297 9.10 -24.72 -3.98
N ALA A 298 8.20 -24.74 -4.97
CA ALA A 298 7.73 -23.52 -5.64
C ALA A 298 6.21 -23.34 -5.58
N PHE A 299 5.45 -24.34 -5.15
CA PHE A 299 3.99 -24.29 -5.14
C PHE A 299 3.44 -24.19 -3.73
N TYR A 300 2.51 -23.26 -3.55
CA TYR A 300 1.81 -23.01 -2.29
C TYR A 300 0.31 -23.04 -2.55
N VAL A 301 -0.43 -23.59 -1.62
CA VAL A 301 -1.87 -23.40 -1.48
C VAL A 301 -2.14 -22.68 -0.20
N GLY A 302 -3.13 -21.81 -0.21
CA GLY A 302 -3.46 -21.06 0.99
C GLY A 302 -4.83 -20.43 0.90
N PHE A 303 -5.21 -19.79 1.98
CA PHE A 303 -6.38 -18.95 2.07
C PHE A 303 -6.10 -17.74 2.94
N SER A 304 -6.68 -16.64 2.56
CA SER A 304 -6.67 -15.41 3.36
C SER A 304 -8.11 -14.97 3.61
N GLY A 305 -8.29 -14.08 4.56
CA GLY A 305 -9.59 -13.52 4.86
C GLY A 305 -9.52 -12.37 5.83
N ASN A 306 -10.65 -11.74 6.03
CA ASN A 306 -10.84 -10.74 7.07
C ASN A 306 -12.25 -10.83 7.67
N TYR A 307 -12.35 -10.34 8.89
CA TYR A 307 -13.60 -10.00 9.55
C TYR A 307 -13.47 -8.58 10.11
N VAL A 308 -14.17 -7.65 9.49
CA VAL A 308 -14.13 -6.22 9.84
C VAL A 308 -15.56 -5.72 9.90
N PRO A 309 -16.15 -5.62 11.10
CA PRO A 309 -17.51 -5.15 11.25
C PRO A 309 -17.69 -3.72 10.75
N GLY A 310 -18.90 -3.45 10.26
CA GLY A 310 -19.39 -2.11 9.97
C GLY A 310 -20.16 -1.53 11.13
N ASP A 311 -20.72 -0.37 10.90
CA ASP A 311 -21.64 0.27 11.84
C ASP A 311 -22.95 -0.51 11.94
N ARG A 312 -23.51 -0.57 13.13
CA ARG A 312 -24.71 -1.37 13.41
C ARG A 312 -26.00 -0.56 13.42
N SER A 313 -25.88 0.75 13.61
CA SER A 313 -27.03 1.64 13.72
C SER A 313 -26.64 3.07 13.36
N GLY A 314 -27.27 3.64 12.36
CA GLY A 314 -27.11 5.06 12.01
C GLY A 314 -27.77 6.05 12.98
N SER A 315 -28.44 5.55 14.03
CA SER A 315 -29.23 6.37 14.98
C SER A 315 -28.70 6.34 16.43
N ASP A 316 -27.65 5.58 16.70
CA ASP A 316 -27.04 5.55 18.03
C ASP A 316 -25.89 6.58 18.16
N THR A 317 -25.18 6.55 19.30
CA THR A 317 -24.06 7.45 19.61
C THR A 317 -22.71 6.83 19.30
N LYS A 318 -22.68 5.72 18.56
CA LYS A 318 -21.45 4.97 18.25
C LYS A 318 -21.20 4.92 16.75
N LEU A 319 -19.93 4.92 16.39
CA LEU A 319 -19.45 4.63 15.04
C LEU A 319 -18.58 3.36 15.11
N ASN A 320 -19.09 2.26 14.58
CA ASN A 320 -18.37 0.98 14.56
C ASN A 320 -17.60 0.75 13.25
N THR A 321 -17.67 1.68 12.31
CA THR A 321 -16.96 1.62 11.04
C THR A 321 -15.45 1.70 11.25
N PHE A 322 -14.73 0.66 10.82
CA PHE A 322 -13.28 0.59 10.90
C PHE A 322 -12.63 1.46 9.81
N ASN A 323 -11.61 2.25 10.17
CA ASN A 323 -10.84 3.06 9.22
C ASN A 323 -9.45 2.44 8.99
N THR A 324 -9.15 2.06 7.76
CA THR A 324 -7.86 1.49 7.37
C THR A 324 -6.79 2.54 7.08
N LEU A 325 -7.05 3.82 7.35
CA LEU A 325 -6.14 4.96 7.20
C LEU A 325 -5.64 5.11 5.74
N PHE A 326 -4.39 4.83 5.48
CA PHE A 326 -3.70 4.96 4.19
C PHE A 326 -3.33 3.59 3.60
N ALA A 327 -4.22 2.61 3.73
CA ALA A 327 -4.01 1.25 3.28
C ALA A 327 -3.79 1.12 1.77
N ARG A 328 -3.13 0.04 1.37
CA ARG A 328 -3.18 -0.42 -0.02
C ARG A 328 -4.53 -1.09 -0.31
N PRO A 329 -4.99 -1.12 -1.57
CA PRO A 329 -6.17 -1.87 -1.95
C PRO A 329 -6.03 -3.37 -1.59
N PRO A 330 -6.94 -3.93 -0.75
CA PRO A 330 -6.80 -5.30 -0.25
C PRO A 330 -7.11 -6.38 -1.29
N PHE A 331 -7.98 -6.05 -2.26
CA PHE A 331 -8.43 -6.97 -3.30
C PHE A 331 -7.74 -6.74 -4.67
N GLY A 332 -6.55 -6.11 -4.67
CA GLY A 332 -5.85 -5.72 -5.90
C GLY A 332 -6.46 -4.49 -6.56
N GLN A 333 -6.25 -4.34 -7.86
CA GLN A 333 -6.76 -3.19 -8.63
C GLN A 333 -8.09 -3.48 -9.35
N THR A 334 -8.57 -4.73 -9.33
CA THR A 334 -9.81 -5.13 -10.03
C THR A 334 -11.02 -4.32 -9.56
N VAL A 335 -11.09 -4.04 -8.26
CA VAL A 335 -12.17 -3.26 -7.65
C VAL A 335 -11.63 -2.29 -6.61
N ALA A 336 -12.20 -1.10 -6.57
CA ALA A 336 -11.87 -0.07 -5.57
C ALA A 336 -12.63 -0.32 -4.26
N LEU A 337 -12.45 -1.50 -3.67
CA LEU A 337 -13.12 -1.94 -2.44
C LEU A 337 -12.13 -2.05 -1.29
N ASN A 338 -12.52 -1.55 -0.10
CA ASN A 338 -11.82 -1.72 1.16
C ASN A 338 -12.33 -2.96 1.92
N ILE A 339 -11.60 -3.39 2.97
CA ILE A 339 -12.06 -4.43 3.90
C ILE A 339 -13.07 -3.92 4.93
N THR A 340 -13.29 -2.62 5.04
CA THR A 340 -14.25 -2.01 5.98
C THR A 340 -15.66 -2.52 5.73
N ASN A 341 -16.34 -2.93 6.78
CA ASN A 341 -17.67 -3.57 6.74
C ASN A 341 -17.68 -4.83 5.87
N THR A 342 -16.62 -5.66 5.92
CA THR A 342 -16.58 -6.89 5.14
C THR A 342 -16.19 -8.11 5.95
N TRP A 343 -16.75 -9.24 5.54
CA TRP A 343 -16.23 -10.56 5.79
C TRP A 343 -15.83 -11.16 4.45
N ASN A 344 -14.63 -11.71 4.34
CA ASN A 344 -14.22 -12.40 3.13
C ASN A 344 -13.45 -13.67 3.41
N PHE A 345 -13.52 -14.59 2.44
CA PHE A 345 -12.71 -15.79 2.36
C PHE A 345 -12.09 -15.86 0.96
N SER A 346 -10.76 -15.99 0.91
CA SER A 346 -9.99 -15.89 -0.34
C SER A 346 -8.99 -17.04 -0.47
N PRO A 347 -9.41 -18.22 -0.98
CA PRO A 347 -8.49 -19.28 -1.33
C PRO A 347 -7.60 -18.89 -2.52
N TYR A 348 -6.37 -19.38 -2.52
CA TYR A 348 -5.42 -19.10 -3.59
C TYR A 348 -4.43 -20.24 -3.81
N ILE A 349 -3.88 -20.27 -5.01
CA ILE A 349 -2.69 -21.03 -5.37
C ILE A 349 -1.58 -20.07 -5.79
N ARG A 350 -0.34 -20.39 -5.45
CA ARG A 350 0.82 -19.58 -5.78
C ARG A 350 1.95 -20.43 -6.28
N TYR A 351 2.52 -20.02 -7.41
CA TYR A 351 3.81 -20.50 -7.88
C TYR A 351 4.86 -19.41 -7.64
N GLN A 352 5.96 -19.77 -7.01
CA GLN A 352 7.04 -18.86 -6.68
C GLN A 352 8.38 -19.60 -6.71
N ASP A 353 9.12 -19.45 -7.80
CA ASP A 353 10.40 -20.14 -7.98
C ASP A 353 11.56 -19.42 -7.28
N PHE A 354 11.29 -18.25 -6.68
CA PHE A 354 12.26 -17.42 -5.96
C PHE A 354 13.41 -16.88 -6.81
N LYS A 355 13.35 -17.04 -8.11
CA LYS A 355 14.36 -16.56 -9.06
C LYS A 355 13.77 -15.53 -10.01
N LYS A 356 12.71 -15.92 -10.72
CA LYS A 356 12.17 -15.12 -11.81
C LYS A 356 10.65 -14.98 -11.79
N TRP A 357 9.92 -15.93 -11.21
CA TRP A 357 8.47 -15.95 -11.35
C TRP A 357 7.75 -15.93 -10.00
N LEU A 358 6.73 -15.09 -9.94
CA LEU A 358 5.70 -15.11 -8.91
C LEU A 358 4.34 -15.05 -9.61
N VAL A 359 3.57 -16.14 -9.51
CA VAL A 359 2.22 -16.21 -10.10
C VAL A 359 1.24 -16.58 -9.00
N THR A 360 0.16 -15.83 -8.84
CA THR A 360 -0.89 -16.10 -7.87
C THR A 360 -2.25 -16.08 -8.56
N GLY A 361 -2.99 -17.17 -8.45
CA GLY A 361 -4.42 -17.23 -8.79
C GLY A 361 -5.23 -17.23 -7.50
N ARG A 362 -6.24 -16.36 -7.40
CA ARG A 362 -7.07 -16.16 -6.20
C ARG A 362 -8.53 -16.05 -6.57
N ALA A 363 -9.41 -16.63 -5.73
CA ALA A 363 -10.82 -16.32 -5.70
C ALA A 363 -11.14 -15.67 -4.35
N SER A 364 -11.89 -14.58 -4.33
CA SER A 364 -12.28 -13.87 -3.11
C SER A 364 -13.79 -13.71 -3.08
N PHE A 365 -14.41 -14.27 -2.03
CA PHE A 365 -15.85 -14.18 -1.78
C PHE A 365 -16.07 -13.12 -0.72
N VAL A 366 -16.70 -12.00 -1.09
CA VAL A 366 -16.77 -10.80 -0.25
C VAL A 366 -18.21 -10.49 0.09
N THR A 367 -18.51 -10.44 1.38
CA THR A 367 -19.82 -10.11 1.89
C THR A 367 -19.75 -8.91 2.84
N ARG A 368 -20.82 -8.16 2.93
CA ARG A 368 -21.03 -7.09 3.90
C ARG A 368 -21.32 -7.71 5.28
N GLU A 369 -20.63 -7.20 6.32
CA GLU A 369 -20.85 -7.69 7.69
C GLU A 369 -22.10 -7.08 8.29
N SER A 370 -22.22 -5.75 8.27
CA SER A 370 -23.41 -5.04 8.71
C SER A 370 -24.25 -4.57 7.54
N THR A 371 -25.56 -4.77 7.61
CA THR A 371 -26.51 -4.23 6.62
C THR A 371 -26.90 -2.78 6.91
N ALA A 372 -26.54 -2.25 8.08
CA ALA A 372 -26.76 -0.86 8.47
C ALA A 372 -25.63 0.08 8.01
N ASP A 373 -24.48 -0.48 7.55
CA ASP A 373 -23.36 0.29 7.04
C ASP A 373 -23.14 0.05 5.54
N GLY A 374 -22.51 1.01 4.87
CA GLY A 374 -22.10 0.91 3.47
C GLY A 374 -20.81 0.14 3.25
N ILE A 375 -20.28 0.25 2.04
CA ILE A 375 -18.94 -0.20 1.67
C ILE A 375 -18.08 1.00 1.29
N PHE A 376 -16.76 0.87 1.43
CA PHE A 376 -15.82 1.97 1.29
C PHE A 376 -14.74 1.67 0.26
N THR A 377 -14.21 2.73 -0.35
CA THR A 377 -12.99 2.66 -1.17
C THR A 377 -11.74 2.53 -0.28
N PRO A 378 -10.58 2.20 -0.82
CA PRO A 378 -9.32 2.19 -0.07
C PRO A 378 -8.94 3.55 0.57
N ASN A 379 -9.51 4.65 0.10
CA ASN A 379 -9.35 5.98 0.68
C ASN A 379 -10.35 6.29 1.80
N MET A 380 -11.17 5.32 2.19
CA MET A 380 -12.28 5.51 3.14
C MET A 380 -13.35 6.50 2.66
N THR A 381 -13.46 6.70 1.35
CA THR A 381 -14.61 7.38 0.75
C THR A 381 -15.75 6.37 0.62
N PRO A 382 -16.99 6.71 1.00
CA PRO A 382 -18.12 5.83 0.77
C PRO A 382 -18.28 5.47 -0.72
N ALA A 383 -18.20 4.17 -1.03
CA ALA A 383 -18.47 3.65 -2.38
C ALA A 383 -19.96 3.31 -2.56
N ARG A 384 -20.59 2.88 -1.49
CA ARG A 384 -22.01 2.67 -1.28
C ARG A 384 -22.29 2.96 0.20
N PRO A 385 -23.41 3.47 0.59
CA PRO A 385 -24.58 3.77 -0.17
C PRO A 385 -24.41 4.99 -1.04
N ILE A 386 -24.98 4.91 -2.22
CA ILE A 386 -25.31 6.10 -2.96
C ILE A 386 -26.61 6.63 -2.35
N LEU A 387 -26.64 7.91 -2.01
CA LEU A 387 -27.81 8.55 -1.42
C LEU A 387 -29.11 8.11 -2.08
N GLY A 388 -30.05 7.63 -1.27
CA GLY A 388 -31.40 7.25 -1.69
C GLY A 388 -31.58 5.86 -2.28
N LYS A 389 -30.53 5.15 -2.68
CA LYS A 389 -30.65 3.82 -3.30
C LYS A 389 -30.37 2.65 -2.36
N ASN A 390 -29.75 2.87 -1.21
CA ASN A 390 -29.29 1.80 -0.33
C ASN A 390 -30.01 1.70 1.01
N GLN A 391 -30.84 2.64 1.30
CA GLN A 391 -31.65 2.59 2.51
C GLN A 391 -32.65 1.46 2.38
N GLY A 392 -32.34 0.32 2.99
CA GLY A 392 -33.23 -0.82 3.04
C GLY A 392 -32.71 -2.12 2.43
N SER A 393 -31.60 -2.12 1.67
CA SER A 393 -31.02 -3.39 1.21
C SER A 393 -30.50 -4.20 2.39
N ILE A 394 -31.01 -5.42 2.55
CA ILE A 394 -30.53 -6.42 3.52
C ILE A 394 -29.58 -7.44 2.87
N ALA A 395 -29.34 -7.32 1.56
CA ALA A 395 -28.41 -8.18 0.86
C ALA A 395 -26.99 -8.02 1.41
N ARG A 396 -26.29 -9.13 1.60
CA ARG A 396 -24.94 -9.16 2.15
C ARG A 396 -23.86 -9.40 1.10
N GLU A 397 -24.15 -10.12 0.05
CA GLU A 397 -23.17 -10.43 -0.99
C GLU A 397 -22.76 -9.16 -1.73
N ILE A 398 -21.47 -8.79 -1.62
CA ILE A 398 -20.92 -7.64 -2.34
C ILE A 398 -20.45 -8.11 -3.72
N CYS A 399 -19.51 -9.05 -3.78
CA CYS A 399 -18.99 -9.56 -5.04
C CYS A 399 -18.11 -10.81 -4.86
N ASN A 400 -17.95 -11.54 -5.97
CA ASN A 400 -16.97 -12.61 -6.08
C ASN A 400 -15.87 -12.18 -7.05
N ILE A 401 -14.60 -12.13 -6.58
CA ILE A 401 -13.47 -11.63 -7.34
C ILE A 401 -12.56 -12.80 -7.70
N TYR A 402 -12.27 -12.96 -8.99
CA TYR A 402 -11.31 -13.92 -9.51
C TYR A 402 -10.15 -13.15 -10.14
N ALA A 403 -8.94 -13.39 -9.64
CA ALA A 403 -7.76 -12.64 -10.07
C ALA A 403 -6.55 -13.52 -10.33
N ILE A 404 -5.78 -13.18 -11.34
CA ILE A 404 -4.46 -13.73 -11.61
C ILE A 404 -3.47 -12.57 -11.63
N ASP A 405 -2.43 -12.67 -10.80
CA ASP A 405 -1.26 -11.80 -10.80
C ASP A 405 -0.04 -12.62 -11.19
N ALA A 406 0.63 -12.25 -12.26
CA ALA A 406 1.83 -12.90 -12.75
C ALA A 406 2.97 -11.88 -12.88
N GLN A 407 4.05 -12.10 -12.13
CA GLN A 407 5.22 -11.25 -12.14
C GLN A 407 6.43 -12.04 -12.65
N PHE A 408 7.20 -11.40 -13.54
CA PHE A 408 8.42 -11.94 -14.11
C PHE A 408 9.58 -10.97 -13.89
N PHE A 409 10.68 -11.46 -13.34
CA PHE A 409 11.90 -10.72 -13.01
C PHE A 409 13.07 -11.26 -13.82
N PRO A 410 13.24 -10.84 -15.09
CA PRO A 410 14.36 -11.33 -15.94
C PRO A 410 15.72 -10.94 -15.38
N THR A 411 15.83 -9.77 -14.77
CA THR A 411 17.05 -9.25 -14.13
C THR A 411 16.73 -8.57 -12.80
N LYS A 412 17.76 -8.13 -12.05
CA LYS A 412 17.60 -7.30 -10.85
C LYS A 412 16.98 -5.92 -11.14
N HIS A 413 17.04 -5.47 -12.41
CA HIS A 413 16.60 -4.15 -12.84
C HIS A 413 15.20 -4.16 -13.44
N PHE A 414 14.80 -5.24 -14.15
CA PHE A 414 13.53 -5.32 -14.85
C PHE A 414 12.52 -6.21 -14.16
N SER A 415 11.29 -5.75 -14.10
CA SER A 415 10.12 -6.56 -13.75
C SER A 415 8.97 -6.30 -14.71
N PHE A 416 8.27 -7.37 -15.04
CA PHE A 416 7.04 -7.36 -15.81
C PHE A 416 5.92 -7.94 -14.96
N GLN A 417 4.73 -7.34 -15.01
CA GLN A 417 3.56 -7.82 -14.30
C GLN A 417 2.35 -7.82 -15.22
N ILE A 418 1.57 -8.89 -15.13
CA ILE A 418 0.25 -9.01 -15.76
C ILE A 418 -0.74 -9.23 -14.64
N GLU A 419 -1.79 -8.39 -14.58
CA GLU A 419 -2.92 -8.57 -13.69
C GLU A 419 -4.19 -8.78 -14.52
N LEU A 420 -4.91 -9.87 -14.24
CA LEU A 420 -6.20 -10.18 -14.82
C LEU A 420 -7.19 -10.30 -13.68
N GLY A 421 -8.32 -9.62 -13.77
CA GLY A 421 -9.36 -9.65 -12.76
C GLY A 421 -10.75 -9.72 -13.36
N TYR A 422 -11.59 -10.52 -12.76
CA TYR A 422 -13.02 -10.55 -13.01
C TYR A 422 -13.76 -10.43 -11.67
N CYS A 423 -14.72 -9.53 -11.59
CA CYS A 423 -15.55 -9.39 -10.42
C CYS A 423 -17.02 -9.55 -10.82
N ASP A 424 -17.65 -10.58 -10.26
CA ASP A 424 -19.07 -10.82 -10.36
C ASP A 424 -19.79 -10.05 -9.26
N ALA A 425 -20.67 -9.11 -9.64
CA ALA A 425 -21.37 -8.25 -8.72
C ALA A 425 -22.46 -9.04 -7.98
N GLY A 426 -22.45 -8.97 -6.66
CA GLY A 426 -23.44 -9.60 -5.80
C GLY A 426 -24.74 -8.80 -5.69
N ASP A 427 -25.68 -9.36 -4.95
CA ASP A 427 -27.04 -8.80 -4.83
C ASP A 427 -27.02 -7.40 -4.19
N TYR A 428 -26.14 -7.14 -3.22
CA TYR A 428 -26.01 -5.81 -2.63
C TYR A 428 -25.68 -4.73 -3.66
N LEU A 429 -24.76 -4.99 -4.57
CA LEU A 429 -24.38 -4.03 -5.61
C LEU A 429 -25.50 -3.83 -6.63
N LYS A 430 -26.26 -4.90 -6.98
CA LYS A 430 -27.39 -4.86 -7.88
C LYS A 430 -28.60 -4.11 -7.30
N GLU A 431 -28.86 -4.29 -6.01
CA GLU A 431 -29.94 -3.57 -5.31
C GLU A 431 -29.57 -2.11 -5.05
N SER A 432 -28.29 -1.78 -4.91
CA SER A 432 -27.81 -0.45 -4.53
C SER A 432 -27.35 0.41 -5.70
N GLY A 433 -27.28 -0.12 -6.91
CA GLY A 433 -26.83 0.60 -8.09
C GLY A 433 -26.95 -0.22 -9.37
N SER A 434 -26.12 0.05 -10.36
CA SER A 434 -26.14 -0.66 -11.64
C SER A 434 -25.64 -2.10 -11.53
N GLY A 435 -24.78 -2.40 -10.55
CA GLY A 435 -24.32 -3.75 -10.24
C GLY A 435 -23.74 -4.52 -11.41
N GLN A 436 -23.02 -3.84 -12.30
CA GLN A 436 -22.42 -4.47 -13.47
C GLN A 436 -21.15 -5.25 -13.07
N ASN A 437 -20.92 -6.38 -13.76
CA ASN A 437 -19.68 -7.13 -13.58
C ASN A 437 -18.47 -6.36 -14.12
N VAL A 438 -17.34 -6.49 -13.45
CA VAL A 438 -16.10 -5.77 -13.79
C VAL A 438 -15.08 -6.74 -14.38
N HIS A 439 -14.50 -6.41 -15.54
CA HIS A 439 -13.25 -7.03 -15.99
C HIS A 439 -12.11 -6.01 -15.86
N TYR A 440 -10.96 -6.48 -15.41
CA TYR A 440 -9.76 -5.68 -15.24
C TYR A 440 -8.57 -6.34 -15.91
N TYR A 441 -7.80 -5.56 -16.64
CA TYR A 441 -6.57 -5.97 -17.29
C TYR A 441 -5.49 -4.94 -17.01
N ALA A 442 -4.30 -5.38 -16.60
CA ALA A 442 -3.16 -4.49 -16.52
C ALA A 442 -1.87 -5.19 -16.97
N LEU A 443 -1.04 -4.40 -17.65
CA LEU A 443 0.34 -4.75 -18.01
C LEU A 443 1.24 -3.68 -17.40
N ARG A 444 2.25 -4.09 -16.65
CA ARG A 444 3.19 -3.17 -16.00
C ARG A 444 4.62 -3.59 -16.29
N ASN A 445 5.42 -2.66 -16.77
CA ASN A 445 6.85 -2.79 -16.94
C ASN A 445 7.55 -1.83 -16.01
N VAL A 446 8.58 -2.30 -15.29
CA VAL A 446 9.35 -1.45 -14.39
C VAL A 446 10.84 -1.70 -14.62
N TYR A 447 11.59 -0.63 -14.84
CA TYR A 447 13.03 -0.64 -14.81
C TYR A 447 13.53 0.16 -13.60
N ARG A 448 14.47 -0.42 -12.82
CA ARG A 448 15.07 0.23 -11.65
C ARG A 448 16.58 0.17 -11.74
N PHE A 449 17.25 1.26 -11.41
CA PHE A 449 18.69 1.33 -11.39
C PHE A 449 19.23 2.09 -10.19
#